data_5f53a39e8f35ed40cf4bed4559a41659
#
_entry.id   5f53a39e8f35ed40cf4bed4559a41659
#
_cell.length_a   1.000
_cell.length_b   1.000
_cell.length_c   1.000
_cell.angle_alpha   90.00
_cell.angle_beta   90.00
_cell.angle_gamma   90.00
#
_symmetry.space_group_name_H-M   'P 1'
#
loop_
_entity.id
_entity.type
_entity.pdbx_description
1 polymer ?
#
loop_
_entity_poly.entity_id
_entity_poly.type
_entity_poly.pdbx_seq_one_letter_code
_entity_poly.pdbx_strand_id
1 'polypeptide(L)'
;MTPVLSFRNVWVEYGDHVVLEKVSLDVAPGAFVSIVGPSGAGKSTFLRLALGQEAPSRGEILLDGAPIPPEPGPDRGVVFQRYSVFPHMTVLQNVMFGARCDQAPLTGLLMGAARRQARAEAVAILEQVGLSASLKAFPRALSGGMQQRLAIAQALITKPRILLLDEPFGALDPGVRLDMHELITGLWREHGLTILMVTHDIKEAFKLGTRVIAVDKRRHDPHAPHRYGSTAVYDFPLDDKQKTAIPREIAAMASSG
;
A
#
# COMPACT_ATOMS: atom_id res chain seq x y z
N MET A 1 9.93 20.62 3.28
CA MET A 1 10.29 19.24 3.75
C MET A 1 10.69 18.42 2.55
N THR A 2 11.76 17.65 2.66
CA THR A 2 12.16 16.74 1.57
C THR A 2 11.14 15.61 1.46
N PRO A 3 10.61 15.29 0.27
CA PRO A 3 9.68 14.19 0.10
C PRO A 3 10.36 12.86 0.38
N VAL A 4 9.63 11.91 0.98
CA VAL A 4 10.14 10.56 1.22
C VAL A 4 10.17 9.75 -0.06
N LEU A 5 9.22 9.99 -0.97
CA LEU A 5 9.13 9.34 -2.27
C LEU A 5 8.78 10.38 -3.33
N SER A 6 9.51 10.40 -4.46
CA SER A 6 9.30 11.30 -5.58
C SER A 6 9.24 10.53 -6.89
N PHE A 7 8.23 10.81 -7.69
CA PHE A 7 8.13 10.36 -9.07
C PHE A 7 8.46 11.55 -9.98
N ARG A 8 9.39 11.37 -10.89
CA ARG A 8 9.87 12.43 -11.79
C ARG A 8 9.66 12.01 -13.23
N ASN A 9 8.63 12.56 -13.87
CA ASN A 9 8.28 12.30 -15.28
C ASN A 9 8.24 10.79 -15.62
N VAL A 10 7.62 10.00 -14.75
CA VAL A 10 7.61 8.52 -14.81
C VAL A 10 6.67 8.04 -15.91
N TRP A 11 7.16 7.08 -16.69
CA TRP A 11 6.44 6.34 -17.71
C TRP A 11 6.57 4.85 -17.45
N VAL A 12 5.52 4.09 -17.77
CA VAL A 12 5.56 2.62 -17.81
C VAL A 12 4.91 2.16 -19.10
N GLU A 13 5.69 1.40 -19.86
CA GLU A 13 5.34 0.91 -21.18
C GLU A 13 5.63 -0.60 -21.28
N TYR A 14 4.68 -1.39 -21.74
CA TYR A 14 4.84 -2.81 -22.03
C TYR A 14 4.62 -3.03 -23.55
N GLY A 15 5.72 -3.06 -24.32
CA GLY A 15 5.65 -3.00 -25.76
C GLY A 15 4.97 -1.72 -26.23
N ASP A 16 3.91 -1.83 -27.02
CA ASP A 16 3.15 -0.69 -27.52
C ASP A 16 2.09 -0.17 -26.52
N HIS A 17 1.96 -0.82 -25.37
CA HIS A 17 0.96 -0.44 -24.36
C HIS A 17 1.55 0.51 -23.33
N VAL A 18 1.12 1.78 -23.37
CA VAL A 18 1.45 2.78 -22.35
C VAL A 18 0.48 2.65 -21.19
N VAL A 19 0.99 2.32 -20.00
CA VAL A 19 0.19 2.15 -18.77
C VAL A 19 0.20 3.45 -17.96
N LEU A 20 1.39 4.01 -17.69
CA LEU A 20 1.54 5.29 -17.02
C LEU A 20 2.28 6.27 -17.92
N GLU A 21 1.82 7.53 -17.93
CA GLU A 21 2.35 8.58 -18.78
C GLU A 21 2.63 9.86 -18.00
N LYS A 22 3.90 10.30 -17.97
CA LYS A 22 4.34 11.56 -17.35
C LYS A 22 3.87 11.76 -15.91
N VAL A 23 3.91 10.71 -15.10
CA VAL A 23 3.53 10.84 -13.70
C VAL A 23 4.63 11.56 -12.93
N SER A 24 4.26 12.69 -12.32
CA SER A 24 5.17 13.46 -11.45
C SER A 24 4.41 13.80 -10.16
N LEU A 25 4.92 13.34 -9.02
CA LEU A 25 4.36 13.65 -7.73
C LEU A 25 5.38 13.44 -6.60
N ASP A 26 5.20 14.16 -5.52
CA ASP A 26 5.99 14.05 -4.31
C ASP A 26 5.11 13.56 -3.17
N VAL A 27 5.63 12.65 -2.35
CA VAL A 27 4.98 12.14 -1.14
C VAL A 27 5.74 12.64 0.07
N ALA A 28 5.07 13.41 0.93
CA ALA A 28 5.68 13.91 2.17
C ALA A 28 5.77 12.80 3.22
N PRO A 29 6.79 12.81 4.11
CA PRO A 29 6.84 11.91 5.25
C PRO A 29 5.57 12.04 6.11
N GLY A 30 5.05 10.91 6.58
CA GLY A 30 3.85 10.85 7.42
C GLY A 30 2.52 11.14 6.68
N ALA A 31 2.54 11.37 5.38
CA ALA A 31 1.31 11.56 4.61
C ALA A 31 0.54 10.23 4.43
N PHE A 32 -0.79 10.32 4.40
CA PHE A 32 -1.66 9.24 3.94
C PHE A 32 -2.18 9.61 2.55
N VAL A 33 -1.56 9.08 1.50
CA VAL A 33 -1.91 9.36 0.11
C VAL A 33 -2.80 8.26 -0.43
N SER A 34 -4.02 8.60 -0.83
CA SER A 34 -4.95 7.70 -1.49
C SER A 34 -4.92 7.93 -3.00
N ILE A 35 -4.73 6.86 -3.77
CA ILE A 35 -4.70 6.88 -5.24
C ILE A 35 -5.98 6.22 -5.74
N VAL A 36 -6.80 6.96 -6.48
CA VAL A 36 -8.06 6.50 -7.03
C VAL A 36 -8.04 6.54 -8.56
N GLY A 37 -8.88 5.74 -9.19
CA GLY A 37 -9.00 5.73 -10.66
C GLY A 37 -9.74 4.47 -11.14
N PRO A 38 -10.13 4.43 -12.42
CA PRO A 38 -10.84 3.30 -12.99
C PRO A 38 -10.00 2.02 -12.98
N SER A 39 -10.65 0.87 -13.19
CA SER A 39 -9.94 -0.39 -13.38
C SER A 39 -9.01 -0.31 -14.59
N GLY A 40 -7.80 -0.84 -14.47
CA GLY A 40 -6.81 -0.76 -15.54
C GLY A 40 -6.05 0.58 -15.65
N ALA A 41 -6.30 1.58 -14.79
CA ALA A 41 -5.58 2.86 -14.79
C ALA A 41 -4.12 2.78 -14.31
N GLY A 42 -3.57 1.59 -14.10
CA GLY A 42 -2.17 1.43 -13.68
C GLY A 42 -1.91 1.64 -12.18
N LYS A 43 -2.97 1.63 -11.33
CA LYS A 43 -2.83 1.86 -9.88
C LYS A 43 -1.89 0.85 -9.20
N SER A 44 -2.04 -0.45 -9.46
CA SER A 44 -1.14 -1.49 -8.92
C SER A 44 0.27 -1.39 -9.50
N THR A 45 0.42 -0.93 -10.76
CA THR A 45 1.72 -0.62 -11.36
C THR A 45 2.40 0.53 -10.59
N PHE A 46 1.64 1.56 -10.23
CA PHE A 46 2.13 2.64 -9.40
C PHE A 46 2.67 2.14 -8.05
N LEU A 47 1.97 1.21 -7.39
CA LEU A 47 2.47 0.62 -6.13
C LEU A 47 3.72 -0.23 -6.35
N ARG A 48 3.81 -1.02 -7.45
CA ARG A 48 5.02 -1.79 -7.78
C ARG A 48 6.24 -0.90 -8.00
N LEU A 49 6.04 0.24 -8.65
CA LEU A 49 7.08 1.27 -8.80
C LEU A 49 7.52 1.83 -7.44
N ALA A 50 6.56 2.19 -6.57
CA ALA A 50 6.83 2.70 -5.23
C ALA A 50 7.54 1.66 -4.34
N LEU A 51 7.27 0.37 -4.56
CA LEU A 51 7.95 -0.74 -3.88
C LEU A 51 9.38 -0.96 -4.38
N GLY A 52 9.72 -0.50 -5.60
CA GLY A 52 10.98 -0.82 -6.29
C GLY A 52 10.97 -2.19 -6.97
N GLN A 53 9.78 -2.83 -7.07
CA GLN A 53 9.61 -4.12 -7.74
C GLN A 53 9.61 -3.99 -9.26
N GLU A 54 9.36 -2.79 -9.76
CA GLU A 54 9.32 -2.47 -11.18
C GLU A 54 10.08 -1.16 -11.41
N ALA A 55 10.86 -1.11 -12.49
CA ALA A 55 11.54 0.11 -12.90
C ALA A 55 10.69 0.88 -13.92
N PRO A 56 10.69 2.23 -13.91
CA PRO A 56 10.02 3.00 -14.93
C PRO A 56 10.71 2.83 -16.30
N SER A 57 9.93 2.85 -17.39
CA SER A 57 10.47 2.84 -18.77
C SER A 57 11.21 4.14 -19.09
N ARG A 58 10.75 5.28 -18.52
CA ARG A 58 11.37 6.61 -18.58
C ARG A 58 11.09 7.36 -17.29
N GLY A 59 11.93 8.36 -17.01
CA GLY A 59 11.87 9.11 -15.77
C GLY A 59 12.59 8.39 -14.64
N GLU A 60 12.38 8.83 -13.41
CA GLU A 60 13.04 8.27 -12.24
C GLU A 60 12.12 8.30 -11.02
N ILE A 61 12.42 7.43 -10.08
CA ILE A 61 11.76 7.39 -8.77
C ILE A 61 12.85 7.55 -7.72
N LEU A 62 12.62 8.49 -6.81
CA LEU A 62 13.58 8.81 -5.74
C LEU A 62 12.97 8.44 -4.39
N LEU A 63 13.77 7.80 -3.56
CA LEU A 63 13.51 7.53 -2.16
C LEU A 63 14.48 8.39 -1.33
N ASP A 64 13.96 9.31 -0.51
CA ASP A 64 14.76 10.30 0.23
C ASP A 64 15.74 11.10 -0.65
N GLY A 65 15.34 11.37 -1.89
CA GLY A 65 16.16 12.11 -2.85
C GLY A 65 17.24 11.29 -3.59
N ALA A 66 17.39 10.00 -3.30
CA ALA A 66 18.26 9.07 -4.02
C ALA A 66 17.44 8.13 -4.91
N PRO A 67 17.97 7.59 -6.02
CA PRO A 67 17.27 6.61 -6.84
C PRO A 67 16.76 5.44 -5.99
N ILE A 68 15.51 5.03 -6.21
CA ILE A 68 14.92 3.93 -5.47
C ILE A 68 15.70 2.63 -5.75
N PRO A 69 16.05 1.83 -4.74
CA PRO A 69 16.69 0.54 -4.95
C PRO A 69 15.83 -0.39 -5.81
N PRO A 70 16.42 -1.18 -6.73
CA PRO A 70 15.69 -2.05 -7.67
C PRO A 70 15.03 -3.27 -7.01
N GLU A 71 15.19 -3.42 -5.71
CA GLU A 71 14.59 -4.48 -4.92
C GLU A 71 13.83 -3.87 -3.73
N PRO A 72 12.69 -4.49 -3.33
CA PRO A 72 11.98 -4.08 -2.13
C PRO A 72 12.85 -4.19 -0.88
N GLY A 73 13.02 -3.08 -0.15
CA GLY A 73 13.75 -3.05 1.12
C GLY A 73 12.81 -3.17 2.32
N PRO A 74 13.34 -3.40 3.54
CA PRO A 74 12.55 -3.47 4.77
C PRO A 74 11.88 -2.13 5.15
N ASP A 75 12.34 -1.03 4.58
CA ASP A 75 11.81 0.32 4.71
C ASP A 75 10.42 0.50 4.05
N ARG A 76 10.00 -0.46 3.21
CA ARG A 76 8.74 -0.46 2.46
C ARG A 76 7.97 -1.75 2.71
N GLY A 77 6.86 -1.65 3.44
CA GLY A 77 5.91 -2.74 3.64
C GLY A 77 4.82 -2.72 2.56
N VAL A 78 4.32 -3.88 2.17
CA VAL A 78 3.21 -3.97 1.22
C VAL A 78 2.14 -4.94 1.71
N VAL A 79 0.88 -4.53 1.52
CA VAL A 79 -0.32 -5.37 1.74
C VAL A 79 -1.06 -5.45 0.42
N PHE A 80 -1.08 -6.63 -0.18
CA PHE A 80 -1.73 -6.89 -1.46
C PHE A 80 -3.23 -7.15 -1.28
N GLN A 81 -4.02 -6.95 -2.33
CA GLN A 81 -5.44 -7.24 -2.41
C GLN A 81 -5.77 -8.71 -2.07
N ARG A 82 -4.94 -9.65 -2.54
CA ARG A 82 -4.99 -11.05 -2.12
C ARG A 82 -4.00 -11.25 -0.98
N TYR A 83 -4.49 -11.76 0.14
CA TYR A 83 -3.70 -11.94 1.35
C TYR A 83 -2.46 -12.79 1.08
N SER A 84 -1.28 -12.19 1.23
CA SER A 84 0.01 -12.87 1.05
C SER A 84 0.44 -13.60 2.32
N VAL A 85 -0.51 -14.33 2.97
CA VAL A 85 -0.24 -15.10 4.17
C VAL A 85 0.17 -16.53 3.83
N PHE A 86 1.12 -17.08 4.55
CA PHE A 86 1.62 -18.44 4.36
C PHE A 86 0.65 -19.46 5.00
N PRO A 87 -0.09 -20.28 4.21
CA PRO A 87 -1.15 -21.12 4.73
C PRO A 87 -0.66 -22.27 5.62
N HIS A 88 0.61 -22.65 5.49
CA HIS A 88 1.27 -23.71 6.26
C HIS A 88 1.95 -23.22 7.54
N MET A 89 1.91 -21.94 7.82
CA MET A 89 2.44 -21.31 9.03
C MET A 89 1.31 -20.85 9.93
N THR A 90 1.50 -20.89 11.25
CA THR A 90 0.57 -20.28 12.20
C THR A 90 0.61 -18.75 12.08
N VAL A 91 -0.37 -18.06 12.67
CA VAL A 91 -0.44 -16.59 12.75
C VAL A 91 0.89 -16.01 13.27
N LEU A 92 1.39 -16.51 14.40
CA LEU A 92 2.66 -16.06 14.96
C LEU A 92 3.85 -16.34 14.02
N GLN A 93 3.90 -17.52 13.40
CA GLN A 93 4.97 -17.88 12.46
C GLN A 93 4.95 -17.01 11.20
N ASN A 94 3.78 -16.63 10.70
CA ASN A 94 3.61 -15.72 9.59
C ASN A 94 4.29 -14.37 9.88
N VAL A 95 4.01 -13.75 11.02
CA VAL A 95 4.61 -12.47 11.38
C VAL A 95 6.11 -12.62 11.65
N MET A 96 6.53 -13.65 12.38
CA MET A 96 7.95 -13.92 12.63
C MET A 96 8.77 -14.19 11.36
N PHE A 97 8.13 -14.57 10.25
CA PHE A 97 8.83 -14.81 8.99
C PHE A 97 9.46 -13.52 8.46
N GLY A 98 8.74 -12.40 8.49
CA GLY A 98 9.30 -11.09 8.11
C GLY A 98 10.54 -10.71 8.93
N ALA A 99 10.47 -10.88 10.25
CA ALA A 99 11.63 -10.64 11.12
C ALA A 99 12.82 -11.55 10.82
N ARG A 100 12.59 -12.81 10.40
CA ARG A 100 13.67 -13.71 9.97
C ARG A 100 14.32 -13.27 8.69
N CYS A 101 13.54 -12.85 7.69
CA CYS A 101 14.08 -12.35 6.44
C CYS A 101 14.93 -11.09 6.63
N ASP A 102 14.51 -10.20 7.52
CA ASP A 102 15.21 -8.96 7.82
C ASP A 102 16.51 -9.19 8.63
N GLN A 103 16.42 -9.94 9.74
CA GLN A 103 17.54 -10.09 10.70
C GLN A 103 18.49 -11.24 10.38
N ALA A 104 18.09 -12.20 9.56
CA ALA A 104 18.91 -13.36 9.19
C ALA A 104 18.72 -13.73 7.69
N PRO A 105 19.04 -12.82 6.75
CA PRO A 105 18.70 -13.00 5.33
C PRO A 105 19.37 -14.22 4.69
N LEU A 106 20.55 -14.63 5.17
CA LEU A 106 21.27 -15.78 4.62
C LEU A 106 20.79 -17.13 5.16
N THR A 107 20.37 -17.19 6.42
CA THR A 107 20.05 -18.46 7.09
C THR A 107 18.55 -18.64 7.37
N GLY A 108 17.79 -17.55 7.47
CA GLY A 108 16.39 -17.55 7.93
C GLY A 108 16.21 -18.03 9.37
N LEU A 109 17.31 -18.22 10.14
CA LEU A 109 17.29 -18.80 11.46
C LEU A 109 17.65 -17.76 12.53
N LEU A 110 16.67 -17.40 13.34
CA LEU A 110 16.88 -16.63 14.55
C LEU A 110 17.10 -17.58 15.74
N MET A 111 18.18 -17.38 16.51
CA MET A 111 18.53 -18.21 17.65
C MET A 111 18.61 -17.38 18.96
N GLY A 112 18.48 -18.06 20.09
CA GLY A 112 18.76 -17.47 21.39
C GLY A 112 17.94 -16.18 21.68
N ALA A 113 18.63 -15.10 22.01
CA ALA A 113 18.03 -13.81 22.37
C ALA A 113 17.28 -13.18 21.20
N ALA A 114 17.85 -13.20 19.97
CA ALA A 114 17.24 -12.63 18.79
C ALA A 114 15.87 -13.27 18.47
N ARG A 115 15.76 -14.61 18.62
CA ARG A 115 14.48 -15.31 18.45
C ARG A 115 13.45 -14.90 19.50
N ARG A 116 13.87 -14.74 20.75
CA ARG A 116 12.96 -14.31 21.84
C ARG A 116 12.46 -12.89 21.58
N GLN A 117 13.34 -12.00 21.18
CA GLN A 117 13.01 -10.60 20.84
C GLN A 117 12.03 -10.54 19.65
N ALA A 118 12.37 -11.17 18.51
CA ALA A 118 11.48 -11.22 17.35
C ALA A 118 10.09 -11.80 17.68
N ARG A 119 10.05 -12.81 18.55
CA ARG A 119 8.79 -13.38 19.04
C ARG A 119 7.99 -12.37 19.88
N ALA A 120 8.64 -11.63 20.77
CA ALA A 120 7.98 -10.63 21.61
C ALA A 120 7.43 -9.48 20.73
N GLU A 121 8.21 -8.99 19.76
CA GLU A 121 7.77 -7.97 18.81
C GLU A 121 6.59 -8.46 17.96
N ALA A 122 6.65 -9.70 17.45
CA ALA A 122 5.54 -10.28 16.68
C ALA A 122 4.26 -10.42 17.52
N VAL A 123 4.37 -10.79 18.81
CA VAL A 123 3.20 -10.86 19.71
C VAL A 123 2.62 -9.47 19.94
N ALA A 124 3.46 -8.45 20.18
CA ALA A 124 3.00 -7.07 20.38
C ALA A 124 2.25 -6.53 19.16
N ILE A 125 2.78 -6.74 17.94
CA ILE A 125 2.10 -6.35 16.71
C ILE A 125 0.78 -7.11 16.52
N LEU A 126 0.75 -8.41 16.82
CA LEU A 126 -0.47 -9.22 16.73
C LEU A 126 -1.53 -8.77 17.76
N GLU A 127 -1.12 -8.25 18.88
CA GLU A 127 -2.01 -7.61 19.86
C GLU A 127 -2.58 -6.31 19.32
N GLN A 128 -1.75 -5.42 18.75
CA GLN A 128 -2.19 -4.16 18.12
C GLN A 128 -3.21 -4.39 17.01
N VAL A 129 -3.05 -5.45 16.20
CA VAL A 129 -4.03 -5.79 15.15
C VAL A 129 -5.20 -6.65 15.65
N GLY A 130 -5.29 -6.96 16.96
CA GLY A 130 -6.40 -7.70 17.56
C GLY A 130 -6.39 -9.21 17.28
N LEU A 131 -5.21 -9.82 17.10
CA LEU A 131 -5.04 -11.26 16.83
C LEU A 131 -4.36 -12.04 17.98
N SER A 132 -4.26 -11.46 19.16
CA SER A 132 -3.61 -12.10 20.34
C SER A 132 -4.17 -13.47 20.70
N ALA A 133 -5.48 -13.67 20.56
CA ALA A 133 -6.14 -14.96 20.83
C ALA A 133 -5.85 -16.03 19.77
N SER A 134 -5.30 -15.65 18.60
CA SER A 134 -5.18 -16.53 17.42
C SER A 134 -3.74 -16.94 17.09
N LEU A 135 -2.76 -16.72 17.97
CA LEU A 135 -1.33 -16.91 17.71
C LEU A 135 -0.97 -18.30 17.16
N LYS A 136 -1.68 -19.34 17.60
CA LYS A 136 -1.46 -20.74 17.19
C LYS A 136 -2.37 -21.18 16.04
N ALA A 137 -3.33 -20.36 15.65
CA ALA A 137 -4.24 -20.68 14.55
C ALA A 137 -3.49 -20.63 13.20
N PHE A 138 -4.00 -21.36 12.22
CA PHE A 138 -3.56 -21.28 10.82
C PHE A 138 -4.47 -20.31 10.04
N PRO A 139 -3.99 -19.69 8.96
CA PRO A 139 -4.77 -18.73 8.18
C PRO A 139 -6.15 -19.24 7.73
N ARG A 140 -6.28 -20.52 7.42
CA ARG A 140 -7.55 -21.16 7.03
C ARG A 140 -8.65 -21.12 8.12
N ALA A 141 -8.27 -20.93 9.38
CA ALA A 141 -9.20 -20.82 10.51
C ALA A 141 -9.60 -19.35 10.79
N LEU A 142 -9.06 -18.40 10.05
CA LEU A 142 -9.31 -16.96 10.20
C LEU A 142 -10.39 -16.49 9.24
N SER A 143 -11.23 -15.53 9.67
CA SER A 143 -12.09 -14.77 8.74
C SER A 143 -11.25 -13.92 7.78
N GLY A 144 -11.86 -13.43 6.69
CA GLY A 144 -11.18 -12.54 5.73
C GLY A 144 -10.59 -11.29 6.40
N GLY A 145 -11.33 -10.64 7.29
CA GLY A 145 -10.83 -9.50 8.05
C GLY A 145 -9.66 -9.86 8.98
N MET A 146 -9.67 -11.04 9.61
CA MET A 146 -8.54 -11.50 10.40
C MET A 146 -7.32 -11.83 9.55
N GLN A 147 -7.50 -12.37 8.34
CA GLN A 147 -6.39 -12.59 7.40
C GLN A 147 -5.79 -11.26 6.93
N GLN A 148 -6.63 -10.24 6.71
CA GLN A 148 -6.16 -8.89 6.38
C GLN A 148 -5.35 -8.28 7.54
N ARG A 149 -5.82 -8.41 8.79
CA ARG A 149 -5.08 -7.98 9.98
C ARG A 149 -3.72 -8.69 10.08
N LEU A 150 -3.67 -9.98 9.76
CA LEU A 150 -2.44 -10.76 9.72
C LEU A 150 -1.48 -10.25 8.62
N ALA A 151 -1.96 -9.94 7.42
CA ALA A 151 -1.15 -9.39 6.35
C ALA A 151 -0.56 -8.00 6.72
N ILE A 152 -1.34 -7.16 7.41
CA ILE A 152 -0.86 -5.90 7.97
C ILE A 152 0.23 -6.14 9.01
N ALA A 153 0.03 -7.07 9.94
CA ALA A 153 1.03 -7.41 10.96
C ALA A 153 2.34 -7.93 10.34
N GLN A 154 2.26 -8.72 9.25
CA GLN A 154 3.44 -9.16 8.49
C GLN A 154 4.20 -7.99 7.86
N ALA A 155 3.48 -6.99 7.32
CA ALA A 155 4.11 -5.81 6.74
C ALA A 155 4.76 -4.91 7.81
N LEU A 156 4.20 -4.85 9.02
CA LEU A 156 4.68 -3.98 10.09
C LEU A 156 5.88 -4.51 10.87
N ILE A 157 6.13 -5.83 10.86
CA ILE A 157 7.20 -6.43 11.68
C ILE A 157 8.60 -5.94 11.29
N THR A 158 8.79 -5.53 10.04
CA THR A 158 10.04 -4.94 9.56
C THR A 158 10.17 -3.46 9.88
N LYS A 159 9.17 -2.87 10.57
CA LYS A 159 9.11 -1.44 10.94
C LYS A 159 9.29 -0.52 9.74
N PRO A 160 8.51 -0.71 8.67
CA PRO A 160 8.66 0.06 7.44
C PRO A 160 8.35 1.54 7.69
N ARG A 161 8.98 2.42 6.93
CA ARG A 161 8.65 3.86 6.92
C ARG A 161 7.51 4.17 5.95
N ILE A 162 7.37 3.34 4.91
CA ILE A 162 6.34 3.46 3.89
C ILE A 162 5.51 2.16 3.88
N LEU A 163 4.18 2.29 3.98
CA LEU A 163 3.25 1.19 3.88
C LEU A 163 2.40 1.34 2.61
N LEU A 164 2.50 0.37 1.72
CA LEU A 164 1.78 0.31 0.45
C LEU A 164 0.57 -0.60 0.60
N LEU A 165 -0.62 -0.11 0.25
CA LEU A 165 -1.88 -0.83 0.41
C LEU A 165 -2.58 -0.93 -0.95
N ASP A 166 -2.71 -2.15 -1.48
CA ASP A 166 -3.40 -2.41 -2.75
C ASP A 166 -4.81 -2.94 -2.49
N GLU A 167 -5.83 -2.08 -2.64
CA GLU A 167 -7.25 -2.36 -2.41
C GLU A 167 -7.53 -3.11 -1.08
N PRO A 168 -7.01 -2.61 0.06
CA PRO A 168 -6.91 -3.41 1.28
C PRO A 168 -8.27 -3.77 1.90
N PHE A 169 -9.36 -3.14 1.48
CA PHE A 169 -10.67 -3.31 2.09
C PHE A 169 -11.76 -3.81 1.12
N GLY A 170 -11.40 -3.99 -0.16
CA GLY A 170 -12.36 -4.30 -1.23
C GLY A 170 -13.15 -5.60 -1.03
N ALA A 171 -12.54 -6.61 -0.37
CA ALA A 171 -13.16 -7.91 -0.12
C ALA A 171 -13.84 -8.04 1.27
N LEU A 172 -13.92 -6.93 2.04
CA LEU A 172 -14.43 -6.96 3.42
C LEU A 172 -15.90 -6.53 3.50
N ASP A 173 -16.63 -7.16 4.40
CA ASP A 173 -17.99 -6.75 4.77
C ASP A 173 -17.99 -5.32 5.35
N PRO A 174 -19.09 -4.55 5.21
CA PRO A 174 -19.14 -3.15 5.63
C PRO A 174 -18.77 -2.88 7.08
N GLY A 175 -19.18 -3.74 8.02
CA GLY A 175 -18.82 -3.61 9.44
C GLY A 175 -17.34 -3.82 9.69
N VAL A 176 -16.79 -4.91 9.15
CA VAL A 176 -15.36 -5.24 9.25
C VAL A 176 -14.49 -4.16 8.58
N ARG A 177 -14.97 -3.56 7.50
CA ARG A 177 -14.30 -2.47 6.80
C ARG A 177 -14.11 -1.24 7.69
N LEU A 178 -15.14 -0.86 8.47
CA LEU A 178 -15.04 0.27 9.41
C LEU A 178 -13.98 0.01 10.49
N ASP A 179 -13.97 -1.17 11.09
CA ASP A 179 -12.95 -1.56 12.09
C ASP A 179 -11.54 -1.53 11.49
N MET A 180 -11.41 -1.91 10.22
CA MET A 180 -10.11 -1.87 9.52
C MET A 180 -9.66 -0.43 9.20
N HIS A 181 -10.58 0.48 8.90
CA HIS A 181 -10.26 1.90 8.74
C HIS A 181 -9.71 2.49 10.04
N GLU A 182 -10.34 2.20 11.17
CA GLU A 182 -9.88 2.64 12.49
C GLU A 182 -8.51 2.05 12.82
N LEU A 183 -8.32 0.74 12.58
CA LEU A 183 -7.04 0.08 12.79
C LEU A 183 -5.92 0.73 11.98
N ILE A 184 -6.08 0.89 10.67
CA ILE A 184 -5.05 1.48 9.81
C ILE A 184 -4.77 2.93 10.21
N THR A 185 -5.80 3.71 10.55
CA THR A 185 -5.63 5.10 10.99
C THR A 185 -4.88 5.17 12.32
N GLY A 186 -5.16 4.25 13.25
CA GLY A 186 -4.44 4.11 14.51
C GLY A 186 -2.96 3.79 14.29
N LEU A 187 -2.68 2.75 13.52
CA LEU A 187 -1.31 2.32 13.19
C LEU A 187 -0.52 3.42 12.45
N TRP A 188 -1.16 4.12 11.50
CA TRP A 188 -0.56 5.25 10.80
C TRP A 188 -0.07 6.34 11.75
N ARG A 189 -0.91 6.73 12.72
CA ARG A 189 -0.58 7.77 13.70
C ARG A 189 0.46 7.30 14.72
N GLU A 190 0.30 6.07 15.23
CA GLU A 190 1.17 5.50 16.27
C GLU A 190 2.60 5.29 15.77
N HIS A 191 2.75 4.77 14.55
CA HIS A 191 4.06 4.46 13.98
C HIS A 191 4.64 5.58 13.10
N GLY A 192 3.91 6.68 12.87
CA GLY A 192 4.34 7.77 11.99
C GLY A 192 4.57 7.33 10.54
N LEU A 193 3.77 6.36 10.06
CA LEU A 193 3.93 5.77 8.74
C LEU A 193 3.64 6.78 7.63
N THR A 194 4.29 6.62 6.49
CA THR A 194 3.81 7.19 5.23
C THR A 194 3.00 6.12 4.52
N ILE A 195 1.75 6.39 4.17
CA ILE A 195 0.87 5.40 3.51
C ILE A 195 0.58 5.82 2.07
N LEU A 196 0.76 4.89 1.13
CA LEU A 196 0.20 4.96 -0.21
C LEU A 196 -0.85 3.86 -0.34
N MET A 197 -2.10 4.26 -0.46
CA MET A 197 -3.23 3.35 -0.62
C MET A 197 -3.83 3.48 -2.00
N VAL A 198 -3.99 2.38 -2.70
CA VAL A 198 -4.77 2.30 -3.92
C VAL A 198 -6.16 1.77 -3.59
N THR A 199 -7.19 2.43 -4.06
CA THR A 199 -8.58 1.98 -3.92
C THR A 199 -9.42 2.45 -5.11
N HIS A 200 -10.50 1.73 -5.40
CA HIS A 200 -11.54 2.19 -6.31
C HIS A 200 -12.69 2.87 -5.56
N ASP A 201 -12.73 2.78 -4.22
CA ASP A 201 -13.74 3.43 -3.39
C ASP A 201 -13.28 4.87 -3.04
N ILE A 202 -13.92 5.84 -3.71
CA ILE A 202 -13.62 7.25 -3.52
C ILE A 202 -13.98 7.73 -2.11
N LYS A 203 -15.06 7.22 -1.51
CA LYS A 203 -15.47 7.60 -0.15
C LYS A 203 -14.41 7.18 0.86
N GLU A 204 -13.85 6.00 0.67
CA GLU A 204 -12.77 5.45 1.47
C GLU A 204 -11.50 6.31 1.33
N ALA A 205 -11.13 6.67 0.10
CA ALA A 205 -9.97 7.52 -0.18
C ALA A 205 -10.06 8.88 0.53
N PHE A 206 -11.23 9.52 0.48
CA PHE A 206 -11.45 10.82 1.13
C PHE A 206 -11.54 10.70 2.65
N LYS A 207 -12.09 9.60 3.18
CA LYS A 207 -12.19 9.37 4.62
C LYS A 207 -10.84 9.19 5.28
N LEU A 208 -9.94 8.42 4.67
CA LEU A 208 -8.66 8.01 5.26
C LEU A 208 -7.50 8.94 4.88
N GLY A 209 -7.47 9.39 3.61
CA GLY A 209 -6.36 10.17 3.07
C GLY A 209 -6.19 11.54 3.71
N THR A 210 -4.94 11.99 3.72
CA THR A 210 -4.58 13.42 3.87
C THR A 210 -4.39 14.07 2.50
N ARG A 211 -4.34 13.26 1.44
CA ARG A 211 -4.23 13.67 0.04
C ARG A 211 -4.84 12.61 -0.84
N VAL A 212 -5.62 13.01 -1.83
CA VAL A 212 -6.20 12.11 -2.84
C VAL A 212 -5.66 12.47 -4.21
N ILE A 213 -5.15 11.48 -4.91
CA ILE A 213 -4.65 11.60 -6.28
C ILE A 213 -5.55 10.75 -7.17
N ALA A 214 -6.19 11.39 -8.15
CA ALA A 214 -6.94 10.68 -9.17
C ALA A 214 -6.07 10.41 -10.39
N VAL A 215 -6.02 9.14 -10.79
CA VAL A 215 -5.22 8.67 -11.93
C VAL A 215 -6.17 8.21 -13.03
N ASP A 216 -6.02 8.80 -14.22
CA ASP A 216 -6.84 8.46 -15.39
C ASP A 216 -6.12 8.86 -16.68
N LYS A 217 -6.65 8.41 -17.83
CA LYS A 217 -6.18 8.79 -19.15
C LYS A 217 -6.73 10.17 -19.53
N ARG A 218 -5.85 11.14 -19.80
CA ARG A 218 -6.23 12.45 -20.32
C ARG A 218 -6.59 12.42 -21.81
N ARG A 219 -6.11 11.41 -22.51
CA ARG A 219 -6.28 11.24 -23.94
C ARG A 219 -6.80 9.85 -24.23
N HIS A 220 -7.77 9.76 -25.11
CA HIS A 220 -8.34 8.49 -25.57
C HIS A 220 -8.30 8.44 -27.09
N ASP A 221 -7.78 7.34 -27.64
CA ASP A 221 -7.82 7.05 -29.06
C ASP A 221 -8.63 5.76 -29.24
N PRO A 222 -9.86 5.83 -29.82
CA PRO A 222 -10.70 4.65 -29.99
C PRO A 222 -10.08 3.57 -30.91
N HIS A 223 -9.19 3.99 -31.83
CA HIS A 223 -8.52 3.07 -32.76
C HIS A 223 -7.20 2.52 -32.20
N ALA A 224 -6.64 3.16 -31.16
CA ALA A 224 -5.42 2.73 -30.51
C ALA A 224 -5.50 2.96 -28.99
N PRO A 225 -6.36 2.19 -28.26
CA PRO A 225 -6.66 2.44 -26.83
C PRO A 225 -5.44 2.29 -25.91
N HIS A 226 -4.36 1.66 -26.40
CA HIS A 226 -3.13 1.44 -25.65
C HIS A 226 -2.06 2.53 -25.89
N ARG A 227 -2.32 3.48 -26.80
CA ARG A 227 -1.37 4.54 -27.21
C ARG A 227 -1.07 5.52 -26.09
N TYR A 228 -2.03 5.80 -25.22
CA TYR A 228 -1.93 6.76 -24.13
C TYR A 228 -2.05 6.08 -22.78
N GLY A 229 -1.19 6.48 -21.84
CA GLY A 229 -1.19 6.02 -20.46
C GLY A 229 -2.02 6.91 -19.53
N SER A 230 -2.23 6.40 -18.33
CA SER A 230 -2.84 7.17 -17.26
C SER A 230 -1.82 8.10 -16.61
N THR A 231 -2.28 9.25 -16.16
CA THR A 231 -1.49 10.24 -15.43
C THR A 231 -2.26 10.73 -14.20
N ALA A 232 -1.61 11.44 -13.29
CA ALA A 232 -2.30 12.16 -12.24
C ALA A 232 -3.12 13.29 -12.85
N VAL A 233 -4.44 13.13 -12.88
CA VAL A 233 -5.37 14.13 -13.46
C VAL A 233 -5.81 15.13 -12.42
N TYR A 234 -5.95 14.70 -11.16
CA TYR A 234 -6.27 15.53 -10.02
C TYR A 234 -5.38 15.19 -8.84
N ASP A 235 -5.08 16.19 -8.02
CA ASP A 235 -4.25 16.10 -6.84
C ASP A 235 -4.82 17.03 -5.76
N PHE A 236 -5.43 16.45 -4.75
CA PHE A 236 -6.15 17.18 -3.71
C PHE A 236 -5.49 16.93 -2.35
N PRO A 237 -4.83 17.92 -1.76
CA PRO A 237 -4.57 17.90 -0.33
C PRO A 237 -5.91 18.02 0.41
N LEU A 238 -6.12 17.19 1.44
CA LEU A 238 -7.34 17.18 2.22
C LEU A 238 -7.10 17.80 3.61
N ASP A 239 -7.85 18.83 3.93
CA ASP A 239 -8.08 19.25 5.30
C ASP A 239 -9.30 18.53 5.91
N ASP A 240 -9.51 18.65 7.21
CA ASP A 240 -10.62 17.97 7.89
C ASP A 240 -12.02 18.41 7.40
N LYS A 241 -12.14 19.60 6.79
CA LYS A 241 -13.39 20.09 6.19
C LYS A 241 -13.65 19.49 4.81
N GLN A 242 -12.59 19.22 4.05
CA GLN A 242 -12.69 18.68 2.68
C GLN A 242 -12.96 17.17 2.67
N LYS A 243 -12.68 16.45 3.76
CA LYS A 243 -12.98 15.02 3.90
C LYS A 243 -14.46 14.66 3.73
N THR A 244 -15.37 15.62 3.89
CA THR A 244 -16.82 15.44 3.75
C THR A 244 -17.39 15.82 2.39
N ALA A 245 -16.63 16.56 1.56
CA ALA A 245 -17.10 17.09 0.27
C ALA A 245 -16.28 16.51 -0.89
N ILE A 246 -16.76 15.40 -1.47
CA ILE A 246 -16.12 14.81 -2.66
C ILE A 246 -16.40 15.73 -3.86
N PRO A 247 -15.37 16.23 -4.58
CA PRO A 247 -15.54 17.02 -5.79
C PRO A 247 -16.31 16.24 -6.85
N ARG A 248 -17.21 16.94 -7.57
CA ARG A 248 -18.09 16.32 -8.58
C ARG A 248 -17.32 15.62 -9.68
N GLU A 249 -16.16 16.16 -10.05
CA GLU A 249 -15.27 15.62 -11.07
C GLU A 249 -14.75 14.23 -10.71
N ILE A 250 -14.40 14.02 -9.44
CA ILE A 250 -13.93 12.71 -8.95
C ILE A 250 -15.11 11.74 -8.79
N ALA A 251 -16.27 12.23 -8.33
CA ALA A 251 -17.47 11.39 -8.20
C ALA A 251 -17.92 10.83 -9.57
N ALA A 252 -17.75 11.60 -10.65
CA ALA A 252 -18.06 11.18 -12.01
C ALA A 252 -17.16 10.04 -12.51
N MET A 253 -15.87 10.01 -12.11
CA MET A 253 -14.94 8.95 -12.49
C MET A 253 -15.33 7.58 -11.91
N ALA A 254 -16.00 7.55 -10.74
CA ALA A 254 -16.48 6.31 -10.13
C ALA A 254 -17.69 5.69 -10.84
N SER A 255 -18.43 6.51 -11.61
CA SER A 255 -19.64 6.08 -12.30
C SER A 255 -19.37 5.53 -13.71
N SER A 256 -18.10 5.60 -14.17
CA SER A 256 -17.68 5.26 -15.54
C SER A 256 -16.91 3.94 -15.62
N GLY A 257 -16.82 3.15 -14.52
CA GLY A 257 -16.07 1.90 -14.42
C GLY A 257 -16.92 0.65 -14.24
#